data_f091a2ae70a04ab5112c5ba9ef3f9a12
#
_entry.id   f091a2ae70a04ab5112c5ba9ef3f9a12
#
_cell.length_a   1.000
_cell.length_b   1.000
_cell.length_c   1.000
_cell.angle_alpha   90.00
_cell.angle_beta   90.00
_cell.angle_gamma   90.00
#
_symmetry.space_group_name_H-M   'P 1'
#
loop_
_entity.id
_entity.type
_entity.pdbx_description
1 polymer ?
#
loop_
_entity_poly.entity_id
_entity_poly.type
_entity_poly.pdbx_seq_one_letter_code
_entity_poly.pdbx_strand_id
1 'polypeptide(L)' 'MFKSTVLLSIADVMTVTGYKRSRAGSIVAKVNAYTEKQGFITPRRGCCYLKAFAKLTGLSKPEILEALNREEVTE' A
#
# COMPACT_ATOMS: atom_id res chain seq x y z
N MET A 1 -15.25 4.45 -13.25
CA MET A 1 -14.85 3.13 -12.91
C MET A 1 -14.12 3.10 -11.59
N PHE A 2 -14.48 2.19 -10.77
CA PHE A 2 -13.89 2.10 -9.46
C PHE A 2 -12.68 1.21 -9.44
N LYS A 3 -11.68 1.70 -8.77
CA LYS A 3 -10.49 0.94 -8.58
C LYS A 3 -10.56 0.33 -7.19
N SER A 4 -10.34 -0.96 -7.12
CA SER A 4 -10.30 -1.60 -5.82
C SER A 4 -9.09 -1.12 -5.07
N THR A 5 -9.29 -0.70 -3.83
CA THR A 5 -8.19 -0.21 -3.03
C THR A 5 -7.98 -1.05 -1.80
N VAL A 6 -8.35 -2.32 -1.90
CA VAL A 6 -8.07 -3.25 -0.83
C VAL A 6 -6.60 -3.61 -0.80
N LEU A 7 -6.00 -3.71 -1.97
CA LEU A 7 -4.59 -4.05 -2.11
C LEU A 7 -3.81 -2.89 -2.70
N LEU A 8 -2.58 -2.74 -2.23
CA LEU A 8 -1.67 -1.76 -2.77
C LEU A 8 -0.49 -2.49 -3.41
N SER A 9 -0.10 -2.04 -4.59
CA SER A 9 1.07 -2.58 -5.25
C SER A 9 2.29 -1.76 -4.83
N ILE A 10 3.47 -2.20 -5.27
CA ILE A 10 4.68 -1.44 -5.01
C ILE A 10 4.56 -0.04 -5.62
N ALA A 11 4.00 0.03 -6.82
CA ALA A 11 3.81 1.32 -7.48
C ALA A 11 2.90 2.22 -6.66
N ASP A 12 1.85 1.65 -6.09
CA ASP A 12 0.94 2.43 -5.25
C ASP A 12 1.66 2.96 -4.02
N VAL A 13 2.50 2.14 -3.40
CA VAL A 13 3.24 2.57 -2.23
C VAL A 13 4.21 3.68 -2.60
N MET A 14 4.83 3.59 -3.76
CA MET A 14 5.71 4.65 -4.23
C MET A 14 4.96 5.96 -4.38
N THR A 15 3.75 5.89 -4.91
CA THR A 15 2.92 7.07 -5.09
C THR A 15 2.53 7.69 -3.77
N VAL A 16 2.14 6.85 -2.82
CA VAL A 16 1.66 7.34 -1.53
C VAL A 16 2.80 7.91 -0.69
N THR A 17 3.95 7.24 -0.69
CA THR A 17 5.03 7.62 0.20
C THR A 17 6.07 8.52 -0.45
N GLY A 18 6.15 8.51 -1.77
CA GLY A 18 7.19 9.25 -2.47
C GLY A 18 8.53 8.55 -2.47
N TYR A 19 8.61 7.35 -1.91
CA TYR A 19 9.86 6.60 -1.89
C TYR A 19 10.10 5.94 -3.23
N LYS A 20 11.37 5.60 -3.47
CA LYS A 20 11.72 4.88 -4.66
C LYS A 20 11.33 3.42 -4.54
N ARG A 21 11.39 2.74 -5.68
CA ARG A 21 10.92 1.37 -5.76
C ARG A 21 11.55 0.44 -4.74
N SER A 22 12.86 0.57 -4.55
CA SER A 22 13.58 -0.30 -3.63
C SER A 22 13.01 -0.19 -2.22
N ARG A 23 12.81 1.04 -1.76
CA ARG A 23 12.29 1.25 -0.43
C ARG A 23 10.83 0.87 -0.33
N ALA A 24 10.07 1.17 -1.37
CA ALA A 24 8.66 0.79 -1.39
C ALA A 24 8.51 -0.72 -1.33
N GLY A 25 9.37 -1.44 -2.04
CA GLY A 25 9.34 -2.89 -1.99
C GLY A 25 9.62 -3.42 -0.59
N SER A 26 10.57 -2.80 0.11
CA SER A 26 10.86 -3.17 1.49
C SER A 26 9.67 -2.96 2.39
N ILE A 27 8.95 -1.85 2.19
CA ILE A 27 7.79 -1.55 2.98
C ILE A 27 6.70 -2.58 2.73
N VAL A 28 6.48 -2.93 1.47
CA VAL A 28 5.49 -3.95 1.13
C VAL A 28 5.82 -5.27 1.80
N ALA A 29 7.09 -5.66 1.77
CA ALA A 29 7.51 -6.91 2.41
C ALA A 29 7.25 -6.86 3.91
N LYS A 30 7.53 -5.72 4.52
CA LYS A 30 7.33 -5.56 5.95
C LYS A 30 5.85 -5.64 6.32
N VAL A 31 5.00 -5.03 5.51
CA VAL A 31 3.57 -5.09 5.74
C VAL A 31 3.05 -6.50 5.61
N ASN A 32 3.56 -7.24 4.65
CA ASN A 32 3.15 -8.63 4.48
C ASN A 32 3.61 -9.52 5.63
N ALA A 33 4.81 -9.26 6.14
CA ALA A 33 5.28 -9.99 7.30
C ALA A 33 4.38 -9.76 8.50
N TYR A 34 3.94 -8.52 8.67
CA TYR A 34 3.00 -8.20 9.73
C TYR A 34 1.68 -8.93 9.54
N THR A 35 1.17 -8.93 8.31
CA THR A 35 -0.09 -9.60 8.00
C THR A 35 0.00 -11.09 8.33
N GLU A 36 1.10 -11.71 7.95
CA GLU A 36 1.31 -13.12 8.22
C GLU A 36 1.37 -13.40 9.71
N LYS A 37 2.04 -12.53 10.43
CA LYS A 37 2.17 -12.68 11.87
C LYS A 37 0.82 -12.60 12.57
N GLN A 38 -0.09 -11.84 12.00
CA GLN A 38 -1.44 -11.72 12.55
C GLN A 38 -2.31 -12.93 12.22
N GLY A 39 -1.81 -13.84 11.42
CA GLY A 39 -2.57 -15.02 11.06
C GLY A 39 -3.45 -14.85 9.85
N PHE A 40 -3.29 -13.78 9.12
CA PHE A 40 -4.09 -13.54 7.93
C PHE A 40 -3.38 -14.07 6.70
N ILE A 41 -4.14 -14.31 5.66
CA ILE A 41 -3.58 -14.73 4.39
C ILE A 41 -2.92 -13.53 3.73
N THR A 42 -1.67 -13.69 3.33
CA THR A 42 -0.97 -12.60 2.67
C THR A 42 -1.35 -12.53 1.20
N PRO A 43 -1.36 -11.34 0.62
CA PRO A 43 -1.63 -11.21 -0.81
C PRO A 43 -0.42 -11.67 -1.61
N ARG A 44 -0.57 -11.66 -2.91
CA ARG A 44 0.51 -12.10 -3.78
C ARG A 44 1.70 -11.17 -3.61
N ARG A 45 2.85 -11.66 -4.04
CA ARG A 45 4.09 -10.93 -3.93
C ARG A 45 4.00 -9.57 -4.61
N GLY A 46 4.55 -8.57 -3.96
CA GLY A 46 4.52 -7.22 -4.50
C GLY A 46 3.28 -6.44 -4.16
N CYS A 47 2.36 -7.03 -3.42
CA CYS A 47 1.15 -6.34 -2.98
C CYS A 47 1.02 -6.45 -1.48
N CYS A 48 0.29 -5.51 -0.90
CA CYS A 48 -0.01 -5.56 0.52
C CYS A 48 -1.40 -5.02 0.74
N TYR A 49 -1.98 -5.37 1.87
CA TYR A 49 -3.31 -4.89 2.20
C TYR A 49 -3.23 -3.42 2.60
N LEU A 50 -4.17 -2.65 2.08
CA LEU A 50 -4.27 -1.24 2.42
C LEU A 50 -4.42 -1.07 3.93
N LYS A 51 -5.25 -1.89 4.54
CA LYS A 51 -5.51 -1.81 5.95
C LYS A 51 -4.25 -2.01 6.78
N ALA A 52 -3.46 -3.01 6.45
CA ALA A 52 -2.22 -3.28 7.17
C ALA A 52 -1.20 -2.18 6.92
N PHE A 53 -1.12 -1.71 5.69
CA PHE A 53 -0.22 -0.64 5.35
C PHE A 53 -0.54 0.62 6.15
N ALA A 54 -1.82 0.94 6.24
CA ALA A 54 -2.26 2.12 6.97
C ALA A 54 -1.87 1.99 8.45
N LYS A 55 -2.05 0.82 9.00
CA LYS A 55 -1.75 0.60 10.40
C LYS A 55 -0.26 0.74 10.70
N LEU A 56 0.57 0.20 9.84
CA LEU A 56 2.01 0.23 10.08
C LEU A 56 2.63 1.57 9.80
N THR A 57 2.09 2.32 8.85
CA THR A 57 2.65 3.62 8.52
C THR A 57 2.04 4.75 9.31
N GLY A 58 0.90 4.50 9.92
CA GLY A 58 0.22 5.56 10.65
C GLY A 58 -0.62 6.46 9.78
N LEU A 59 -0.70 6.16 8.49
CA LEU A 59 -1.53 6.93 7.57
C LEU A 59 -2.96 6.44 7.65
N SER A 60 -3.89 7.35 7.42
CA SER A 60 -5.29 6.96 7.41
C SER A 60 -5.70 6.52 6.00
N LYS A 61 -6.76 5.73 5.95
CA LYS A 61 -7.28 5.29 4.68
C LYS A 61 -7.60 6.44 3.74
N PRO A 62 -8.31 7.48 4.21
CA PRO A 62 -8.60 8.60 3.33
C PRO A 62 -7.35 9.27 2.78
N GLU A 63 -6.31 9.35 3.57
CA GLU A 63 -5.06 9.96 3.12
C GLU A 63 -4.44 9.17 1.99
N ILE A 64 -4.45 7.85 2.14
CA ILE A 64 -3.88 6.97 1.12
C ILE A 64 -4.67 7.07 -0.16
N LEU A 65 -5.98 7.01 -0.05
CA LEU A 65 -6.86 7.09 -1.22
C LEU A 65 -6.73 8.42 -1.93
N GLU A 66 -6.59 9.47 -1.17
CA GLU A 66 -6.45 10.79 -1.76
C GLU A 66 -5.14 10.90 -2.54
N ALA A 67 -4.07 10.35 -2.00
CA ALA A 67 -2.79 10.38 -2.68
C ALA A 67 -2.86 9.61 -4.01
N LEU A 68 -3.53 8.48 -4.01
CA LEU A 68 -3.68 7.69 -5.22
C LEU A 68 -4.54 8.41 -6.25
N ASN A 69 -5.59 9.03 -5.79
CA ASN A 69 -6.47 9.78 -6.66
C ASN A 69 -5.77 10.96 -7.31
N ARG A 70 -4.96 11.63 -6.52
CA ARG A 70 -4.24 12.80 -7.01
C ARG A 70 -3.32 12.40 -8.14
N GLU A 71 -2.69 11.26 -8.00
CA GLU A 71 -1.79 10.78 -9.02
C GLU A 71 -2.53 10.50 -10.31
N GLU A 72 -3.71 9.93 -10.20
CA GLU A 72 -4.53 9.64 -11.36
C GLU A 72 -4.99 10.89 -12.08
N VAL A 73 -5.29 11.90 -11.32
CA VAL A 73 -5.84 13.12 -11.89
C VAL A 73 -4.80 13.91 -12.64
N THR A 74 -3.57 13.80 -12.26
CA THR A 74 -2.56 14.60 -12.90
C THR A 74 -2.21 14.14 -14.29
N GLU A 75 -2.74 13.01 -14.74
CA GLU A 75 -2.42 12.56 -16.03
C GLU A 75 -3.09 13.24 -17.10
#